data_533beff2d22fadfbf4a393f822cc1ca5
#
_entry.id   533beff2d22fadfbf4a393f822cc1ca5
#
_cell.length_a   1.000
_cell.length_b   1.000
_cell.length_c   1.000
_cell.angle_alpha   90.00
_cell.angle_beta   90.00
_cell.angle_gamma   90.00
#
_symmetry.space_group_name_H-M   'P 1'
#
loop_
_entity.id
_entity.type
_entity.pdbx_description
1 polymer ?
#
loop_
_entity_poly.entity_id
_entity_poly.type
_entity_poly.pdbx_seq_one_letter_code
_entity_poly.pdbx_strand_id
1 'polypeptide(L)'
;SLHDALPISEAQAREAQIEAALEKVRSRTLAMQKSDELAGTAAVLFQQLISLGIEPNRLYIILIKDNTADMEAWVTDEDGSKVSMGFTGNYRKNVSLMKMYEGWRAKRKTLVIDMQGEELQQYFHYLHDELNVPFKGGMEQKRRVQHIAYFSHGLIGMASPDEQPAATLELLERFAYVFNLTFTRFNDLQIAEAHALQAEQDLIAIKEAKQKAEQALTELQATQKQLVQSEKMASLGELTAGIAHEIQNPLNFVNNFSEVSKELLEEMREAIEKGDNEEAREIMEDVIRNQI
;
A
#
# COMPACT_ATOMS: atom_id res chain seq x y z
N SER A 1 -49.01 43.37 16.26
CA SER A 1 -50.21 42.66 16.68
C SER A 1 -49.90 41.17 16.81
N LEU A 2 -50.63 40.41 17.67
CA LEU A 2 -50.39 38.97 17.94
C LEU A 2 -50.46 38.08 16.69
N HIS A 3 -51.17 38.50 15.64
CA HIS A 3 -51.29 37.76 14.37
C HIS A 3 -50.03 37.79 13.51
N ASP A 4 -49.19 38.81 13.62
CA ASP A 4 -47.95 38.94 12.85
C ASP A 4 -46.77 38.20 13.52
N ALA A 5 -46.86 37.87 14.80
CA ALA A 5 -45.81 37.17 15.55
C ALA A 5 -45.86 35.63 15.41
N LEU A 6 -47.04 35.04 15.13
CA LEU A 6 -47.23 33.62 14.97
C LEU A 6 -46.46 33.00 13.74
N PRO A 7 -46.48 33.59 12.54
CA PRO A 7 -45.74 33.09 11.38
C PRO A 7 -44.22 33.14 11.57
N ILE A 8 -43.71 34.16 12.26
CA ILE A 8 -42.27 34.31 12.55
C ILE A 8 -41.81 33.23 13.54
N SER A 9 -42.63 32.93 14.55
CA SER A 9 -42.38 31.90 15.56
C SER A 9 -42.34 30.48 14.92
N GLU A 10 -43.26 30.19 14.02
CA GLU A 10 -43.28 28.88 13.30
C GLU A 10 -42.10 28.70 12.36
N ALA A 11 -41.74 29.76 11.62
CA ALA A 11 -40.57 29.74 10.73
C ALA A 11 -39.27 29.57 11.54
N GLN A 12 -39.13 30.24 12.67
CA GLN A 12 -37.98 30.08 13.57
C GLN A 12 -37.90 28.66 14.17
N ALA A 13 -39.04 28.12 14.59
CA ALA A 13 -39.09 26.74 15.10
C ALA A 13 -38.69 25.71 14.02
N ARG A 14 -39.16 25.92 12.79
CA ARG A 14 -38.80 25.07 11.65
C ARG A 14 -37.31 25.14 11.35
N GLU A 15 -36.74 26.34 11.31
CA GLU A 15 -35.31 26.53 11.07
C GLU A 15 -34.47 25.86 12.17
N ALA A 16 -34.85 25.98 13.44
CA ALA A 16 -34.18 25.29 14.54
C ALA A 16 -34.24 23.77 14.41
N GLN A 17 -35.35 23.20 13.92
CA GLN A 17 -35.46 21.76 13.62
C GLN A 17 -34.51 21.33 12.51
N ILE A 18 -34.41 22.13 11.44
CA ILE A 18 -33.51 21.87 10.32
C ILE A 18 -32.07 21.90 10.80
N GLU A 19 -31.65 22.92 11.53
CA GLU A 19 -30.28 23.00 12.07
C GLU A 19 -29.97 21.87 13.03
N ALA A 20 -30.90 21.45 13.89
CA ALA A 20 -30.71 20.28 14.76
C ALA A 20 -30.54 18.98 13.96
N ALA A 21 -31.26 18.82 12.86
CA ALA A 21 -31.15 17.68 11.99
C ALA A 21 -29.78 17.66 11.24
N LEU A 22 -29.35 18.80 10.71
CA LEU A 22 -28.03 18.95 10.08
C LEU A 22 -26.91 18.70 11.07
N GLU A 23 -27.02 19.15 12.32
CA GLU A 23 -26.03 18.92 13.36
C GLU A 23 -25.90 17.44 13.73
N LYS A 24 -27.00 16.69 13.74
CA LYS A 24 -26.94 15.22 13.96
C LYS A 24 -26.14 14.53 12.85
N VAL A 25 -26.33 14.92 11.59
CA VAL A 25 -25.55 14.38 10.47
C VAL A 25 -24.08 14.79 10.61
N ARG A 26 -23.81 16.04 10.94
CA ARG A 26 -22.45 16.57 11.15
C ARG A 26 -21.72 15.85 12.28
N SER A 27 -22.38 15.68 13.43
CA SER A 27 -21.84 14.94 14.57
C SER A 27 -21.55 13.48 14.24
N ARG A 28 -22.43 12.80 13.50
CA ARG A 28 -22.18 11.41 13.06
C ARG A 28 -20.99 11.35 12.12
N THR A 29 -20.84 12.31 11.22
CA THR A 29 -19.69 12.43 10.33
C THR A 29 -18.37 12.58 11.07
N LEU A 30 -18.35 13.48 12.07
CA LEU A 30 -17.14 13.72 12.86
C LEU A 30 -16.76 12.52 13.74
N ALA A 31 -17.76 11.74 14.18
CA ALA A 31 -17.54 10.53 14.95
C ALA A 31 -17.03 9.34 14.11
N MET A 32 -17.05 9.43 12.79
CA MET A 32 -16.58 8.38 11.88
C MET A 32 -15.07 8.18 12.02
N GLN A 33 -14.65 6.95 12.30
CA GLN A 33 -13.24 6.57 12.47
C GLN A 33 -12.73 5.69 11.34
N LYS A 34 -13.65 5.00 10.64
CA LYS A 34 -13.33 4.11 9.53
C LYS A 34 -14.18 4.42 8.32
N SER A 35 -13.66 4.09 7.16
CA SER A 35 -14.33 4.34 5.89
C SER A 35 -15.60 3.49 5.69
N ASP A 36 -15.69 2.32 6.32
CA ASP A 36 -16.87 1.44 6.26
C ASP A 36 -18.11 2.00 6.97
N GLU A 37 -17.95 3.06 7.77
CA GLU A 37 -19.04 3.72 8.49
C GLU A 37 -19.88 4.68 7.61
N LEU A 38 -19.51 4.89 6.35
CA LEU A 38 -20.20 5.80 5.43
C LEU A 38 -21.68 5.44 5.24
N ALA A 39 -21.99 4.15 5.08
CA ALA A 39 -23.37 3.68 4.92
C ALA A 39 -24.25 4.01 6.13
N GLY A 40 -23.70 3.88 7.34
CA GLY A 40 -24.38 4.26 8.58
C GLY A 40 -24.63 5.78 8.68
N THR A 41 -23.71 6.59 8.17
CA THR A 41 -23.87 8.05 8.12
C THR A 41 -24.91 8.47 7.09
N ALA A 42 -24.96 7.81 5.92
CA ALA A 42 -26.02 7.99 4.93
C ALA A 42 -27.42 7.65 5.50
N ALA A 43 -27.51 6.58 6.27
CA ALA A 43 -28.76 6.21 6.93
C ALA A 43 -29.25 7.30 7.91
N VAL A 44 -28.37 7.87 8.72
CA VAL A 44 -28.70 8.99 9.60
C VAL A 44 -29.20 10.20 8.81
N LEU A 45 -28.54 10.54 7.69
CA LEU A 45 -28.97 11.64 6.81
C LEU A 45 -30.39 11.42 6.30
N PHE A 46 -30.71 10.24 5.79
CA PHE A 46 -32.05 9.92 5.28
C PHE A 46 -33.11 10.00 6.39
N GLN A 47 -32.81 9.46 7.59
CA GLN A 47 -33.71 9.58 8.73
C GLN A 47 -34.01 11.00 9.13
N GLN A 48 -33.00 11.90 9.07
CA GLN A 48 -33.21 13.32 9.36
C GLN A 48 -34.08 14.01 8.30
N LEU A 49 -33.90 13.70 7.01
CA LEU A 49 -34.77 14.22 5.94
C LEU A 49 -36.24 13.80 6.16
N ILE A 50 -36.48 12.53 6.47
CA ILE A 50 -37.82 12.03 6.74
C ILE A 50 -38.40 12.69 7.99
N SER A 51 -37.64 12.84 9.06
CA SER A 51 -38.11 13.52 10.29
C SER A 51 -38.51 14.99 10.08
N LEU A 52 -38.00 15.61 9.03
CA LEU A 52 -38.34 16.95 8.58
C LEU A 52 -39.56 16.96 7.63
N GLY A 53 -40.28 15.85 7.48
CA GLY A 53 -41.51 15.76 6.72
C GLY A 53 -41.29 15.57 5.20
N ILE A 54 -40.13 15.06 4.79
CA ILE A 54 -39.92 14.61 3.41
C ILE A 54 -40.55 13.22 3.29
N GLU A 55 -41.48 13.08 2.37
CA GLU A 55 -42.17 11.80 2.03
C GLU A 55 -41.73 11.32 0.63
N PRO A 56 -40.53 10.72 0.50
CA PRO A 56 -40.05 10.24 -0.79
C PRO A 56 -40.59 8.86 -1.13
N ASN A 57 -40.74 8.56 -2.42
CA ASN A 57 -40.80 7.17 -2.85
C ASN A 57 -39.44 6.49 -2.68
N ARG A 58 -38.35 7.25 -2.72
CA ARG A 58 -37.00 6.76 -2.53
C ARG A 58 -36.03 7.93 -2.30
N LEU A 59 -35.16 7.77 -1.33
CA LEU A 59 -33.96 8.62 -1.18
C LEU A 59 -32.75 7.88 -1.69
N TYR A 60 -31.78 8.61 -2.23
CA TYR A 60 -30.56 8.04 -2.74
C TYR A 60 -29.38 9.01 -2.67
N ILE A 61 -28.18 8.44 -2.55
CA ILE A 61 -26.90 9.14 -2.70
C ILE A 61 -26.16 8.45 -3.83
N ILE A 62 -25.64 9.23 -4.75
CA ILE A 62 -24.82 8.72 -5.87
C ILE A 62 -23.46 9.39 -5.82
N LEU A 63 -22.39 8.59 -5.79
CA LEU A 63 -21.02 9.01 -6.03
C LEU A 63 -20.68 8.78 -7.51
N ILE A 64 -20.10 9.78 -8.13
CA ILE A 64 -19.76 9.76 -9.56
C ILE A 64 -18.26 9.49 -9.72
N LYS A 65 -17.90 8.47 -10.52
CA LYS A 65 -16.55 8.15 -10.95
C LYS A 65 -16.36 8.62 -12.40
N ASP A 66 -15.87 9.84 -12.57
CA ASP A 66 -15.79 10.51 -13.87
C ASP A 66 -14.88 9.78 -14.88
N ASN A 67 -13.80 9.16 -14.41
CA ASN A 67 -12.82 8.46 -15.23
C ASN A 67 -13.33 7.16 -15.88
N THR A 68 -14.27 6.46 -15.23
CA THR A 68 -14.80 5.15 -15.69
C THR A 68 -16.24 5.22 -16.20
N ALA A 69 -16.90 6.36 -16.09
CA ALA A 69 -18.34 6.54 -16.33
C ALA A 69 -19.24 5.75 -15.36
N ASP A 70 -18.68 5.29 -14.25
CA ASP A 70 -19.41 4.54 -13.25
C ASP A 70 -19.95 5.44 -12.15
N MET A 71 -20.96 4.96 -11.46
CA MET A 71 -21.51 5.56 -10.26
C MET A 71 -21.71 4.50 -9.19
N GLU A 72 -21.46 4.85 -7.95
CA GLU A 72 -21.86 4.06 -6.79
C GLU A 72 -23.08 4.72 -6.15
N ALA A 73 -24.11 3.94 -5.88
CA ALA A 73 -25.35 4.45 -5.34
C ALA A 73 -25.76 3.69 -4.07
N TRP A 74 -26.22 4.45 -3.09
CA TRP A 74 -26.93 3.94 -1.91
C TRP A 74 -28.36 4.44 -1.99
N VAL A 75 -29.29 3.50 -1.94
CA VAL A 75 -30.71 3.81 -2.05
C VAL A 75 -31.48 3.29 -0.84
N THR A 76 -32.54 3.98 -0.47
CA THR A 76 -33.49 3.46 0.51
C THR A 76 -34.46 2.47 -0.15
N ASP A 77 -35.20 1.74 0.70
CA ASP A 77 -36.48 1.16 0.28
C ASP A 77 -37.47 2.24 -0.15
N GLU A 78 -38.62 1.83 -0.70
CA GLU A 78 -39.58 2.77 -1.26
C GLU A 78 -40.30 3.64 -0.22
N ASP A 79 -40.29 3.24 1.06
CA ASP A 79 -40.81 4.04 2.17
C ASP A 79 -39.75 4.91 2.84
N GLY A 80 -38.50 4.84 2.36
CA GLY A 80 -37.39 5.65 2.86
C GLY A 80 -36.82 5.19 4.19
N SER A 81 -37.34 4.11 4.79
CA SER A 81 -37.06 3.76 6.18
C SER A 81 -35.68 3.14 6.41
N LYS A 82 -35.12 2.47 5.39
CA LYS A 82 -33.82 1.80 5.48
C LYS A 82 -32.99 2.03 4.23
N VAL A 83 -31.68 2.19 4.41
CA VAL A 83 -30.73 2.00 3.31
C VAL A 83 -30.76 0.52 2.95
N SER A 84 -31.38 0.20 1.83
CA SER A 84 -31.67 -1.18 1.46
C SER A 84 -30.59 -1.77 0.57
N MET A 85 -29.84 -0.96 -0.15
CA MET A 85 -28.95 -1.44 -1.20
C MET A 85 -27.88 -0.43 -1.59
N GLY A 86 -26.66 -0.94 -1.84
CA GLY A 86 -25.63 -0.28 -2.63
C GLY A 86 -25.47 -1.00 -3.96
N PHE A 87 -25.31 -0.28 -5.04
CA PHE A 87 -25.03 -0.84 -6.36
C PHE A 87 -24.09 0.05 -7.17
N THR A 88 -23.43 -0.55 -8.15
CA THR A 88 -22.60 0.17 -9.12
C THR A 88 -23.31 0.14 -10.46
N GLY A 89 -23.49 1.30 -11.09
CA GLY A 89 -24.08 1.45 -12.40
C GLY A 89 -23.23 2.33 -13.32
N ASN A 90 -23.59 2.37 -14.60
CA ASN A 90 -22.94 3.24 -15.57
C ASN A 90 -23.93 4.31 -16.07
N TYR A 91 -23.62 5.60 -15.85
CA TYR A 91 -24.52 6.69 -16.19
C TYR A 91 -24.72 6.88 -17.71
N ARG A 92 -23.84 6.35 -18.56
CA ARG A 92 -24.01 6.42 -20.03
C ARG A 92 -25.07 5.47 -20.57
N LYS A 93 -25.47 4.48 -19.78
CA LYS A 93 -26.47 3.48 -20.20
C LYS A 93 -27.91 3.95 -20.07
N ASN A 94 -28.17 5.08 -19.44
CA ASN A 94 -29.52 5.59 -19.24
C ASN A 94 -29.58 7.11 -19.35
N VAL A 95 -30.57 7.63 -20.09
CA VAL A 95 -30.72 9.05 -20.37
C VAL A 95 -30.90 9.91 -19.10
N SER A 96 -31.72 9.44 -18.17
CA SER A 96 -31.94 10.19 -16.91
C SER A 96 -30.72 10.22 -16.05
N LEU A 97 -29.94 9.12 -15.98
CA LEU A 97 -28.66 9.11 -15.26
C LEU A 97 -27.62 9.99 -15.95
N MET A 98 -27.64 10.05 -17.27
CA MET A 98 -26.77 10.95 -18.02
C MET A 98 -27.12 12.43 -17.76
N LYS A 99 -28.40 12.79 -17.68
CA LYS A 99 -28.83 14.14 -17.25
C LYS A 99 -28.32 14.49 -15.86
N MET A 100 -28.35 13.53 -14.92
CA MET A 100 -27.78 13.71 -13.57
C MET A 100 -26.27 13.98 -13.61
N TYR A 101 -25.53 13.18 -14.38
CA TYR A 101 -24.09 13.37 -14.57
C TYR A 101 -23.76 14.73 -15.21
N GLU A 102 -24.46 15.11 -16.26
CA GLU A 102 -24.27 16.41 -16.93
C GLU A 102 -24.54 17.60 -16.00
N GLY A 103 -25.55 17.49 -15.15
CA GLY A 103 -25.85 18.48 -14.11
C GLY A 103 -24.69 18.62 -13.11
N TRP A 104 -24.12 17.52 -12.65
CA TRP A 104 -22.94 17.48 -11.79
C TRP A 104 -21.72 18.10 -12.47
N ARG A 105 -21.42 17.68 -13.71
CA ARG A 105 -20.30 18.21 -14.49
C ARG A 105 -20.42 19.71 -14.76
N ALA A 106 -21.62 20.18 -14.99
CA ALA A 106 -21.92 21.61 -15.13
C ALA A 106 -21.90 22.41 -13.81
N LYS A 107 -21.57 21.74 -12.68
CA LYS A 107 -21.54 22.32 -11.32
C LYS A 107 -22.86 23.01 -10.94
N ARG A 108 -23.97 22.43 -11.37
CA ARG A 108 -25.28 22.90 -10.93
C ARG A 108 -25.42 22.66 -9.43
N LYS A 109 -26.19 23.51 -8.74
CA LYS A 109 -26.53 23.28 -7.34
C LYS A 109 -27.61 22.22 -7.22
N THR A 110 -28.61 22.30 -8.06
CA THR A 110 -29.79 21.44 -8.05
C THR A 110 -30.25 21.10 -9.46
N LEU A 111 -31.05 20.04 -9.57
CA LEU A 111 -31.69 19.63 -10.80
C LEU A 111 -33.03 18.94 -10.49
N VAL A 112 -34.06 19.21 -11.29
CA VAL A 112 -35.30 18.44 -11.28
C VAL A 112 -35.44 17.74 -12.61
N ILE A 113 -35.74 16.43 -12.58
CA ILE A 113 -35.99 15.63 -13.79
C ILE A 113 -37.39 15.04 -13.65
N ASP A 114 -38.31 15.44 -14.52
CA ASP A 114 -39.65 14.90 -14.60
C ASP A 114 -39.70 13.84 -15.70
N MET A 115 -39.86 12.59 -15.30
CA MET A 115 -39.87 11.43 -16.20
C MET A 115 -41.28 10.89 -16.37
N GLN A 116 -41.66 10.71 -17.60
CA GLN A 116 -42.96 10.13 -17.99
C GLN A 116 -42.77 9.25 -19.23
N GLY A 117 -43.78 8.43 -19.56
CA GLY A 117 -43.81 7.63 -20.76
C GLY A 117 -42.58 6.74 -20.98
N GLU A 118 -42.01 6.78 -22.18
CA GLU A 118 -40.90 5.91 -22.55
C GLU A 118 -39.62 6.13 -21.77
N GLU A 119 -39.27 7.38 -21.45
CA GLU A 119 -38.08 7.71 -20.59
C GLU A 119 -38.19 7.05 -19.23
N LEU A 120 -39.37 7.09 -18.61
CA LEU A 120 -39.61 6.46 -17.31
C LEU A 120 -39.51 4.94 -17.38
N GLN A 121 -40.03 4.31 -18.44
CA GLN A 121 -39.96 2.86 -18.65
C GLN A 121 -38.50 2.40 -18.83
N GLN A 122 -37.73 3.09 -19.65
CA GLN A 122 -36.32 2.80 -19.88
C GLN A 122 -35.52 2.97 -18.60
N TYR A 123 -35.84 3.97 -17.76
CA TYR A 123 -35.22 4.17 -16.46
C TYR A 123 -35.50 2.99 -15.50
N PHE A 124 -36.75 2.53 -15.40
CA PHE A 124 -37.12 1.40 -14.56
C PHE A 124 -36.48 0.09 -15.05
N HIS A 125 -36.51 -0.20 -16.36
CA HIS A 125 -35.86 -1.39 -16.89
C HIS A 125 -34.38 -1.40 -16.62
N TYR A 126 -33.68 -0.29 -16.80
CA TYR A 126 -32.27 -0.22 -16.50
C TYR A 126 -31.97 -0.51 -15.02
N LEU A 127 -32.68 0.13 -14.11
CA LEU A 127 -32.46 -0.06 -12.68
C LEU A 127 -32.86 -1.46 -12.20
N HIS A 128 -33.98 -1.99 -12.70
CA HIS A 128 -34.50 -3.29 -12.28
C HIS A 128 -33.68 -4.44 -12.92
N ASP A 129 -33.53 -4.44 -14.24
CA ASP A 129 -33.03 -5.58 -14.99
C ASP A 129 -31.47 -5.64 -14.97
N GLU A 130 -30.80 -4.49 -15.03
CA GLU A 130 -29.34 -4.44 -15.02
C GLU A 130 -28.75 -4.24 -13.62
N LEU A 131 -29.42 -3.47 -12.76
CA LEU A 131 -28.87 -3.12 -11.44
C LEU A 131 -29.56 -3.83 -10.27
N ASN A 132 -30.60 -4.65 -10.55
CA ASN A 132 -31.37 -5.40 -9.57
C ASN A 132 -31.99 -4.51 -8.44
N VAL A 133 -32.32 -3.26 -8.77
CA VAL A 133 -32.97 -2.36 -7.82
C VAL A 133 -34.44 -2.75 -7.67
N PRO A 134 -34.93 -3.14 -6.49
CA PRO A 134 -36.31 -3.57 -6.31
C PRO A 134 -37.27 -2.38 -6.38
N PHE A 135 -38.42 -2.57 -7.07
CA PHE A 135 -39.54 -1.64 -7.12
C PHE A 135 -40.81 -2.34 -6.64
N LYS A 136 -41.38 -1.90 -5.52
CA LYS A 136 -42.69 -2.35 -5.04
C LYS A 136 -43.76 -1.60 -5.81
N GLY A 137 -44.36 -2.25 -6.81
CA GLY A 137 -45.39 -1.63 -7.68
C GLY A 137 -44.89 -0.50 -8.58
N GLY A 138 -43.56 -0.28 -8.62
CA GLY A 138 -42.97 0.92 -9.22
C GLY A 138 -43.00 0.98 -10.74
N MET A 139 -43.07 -0.17 -11.43
CA MET A 139 -43.11 -0.19 -12.90
C MET A 139 -44.47 0.25 -13.48
N GLU A 140 -45.48 0.37 -12.66
CA GLU A 140 -46.83 0.90 -13.05
C GLU A 140 -46.92 2.42 -12.86
N GLN A 141 -45.92 3.09 -12.30
CA GLN A 141 -45.91 4.54 -12.16
C GLN A 141 -45.96 5.21 -13.53
N LYS A 142 -46.82 6.22 -13.66
CA LYS A 142 -46.97 6.99 -14.89
C LYS A 142 -46.10 8.24 -14.94
N ARG A 143 -45.61 8.66 -13.78
CA ARG A 143 -44.74 9.81 -13.58
C ARG A 143 -43.79 9.57 -12.42
N ARG A 144 -42.56 10.05 -12.53
CA ARG A 144 -41.59 10.06 -11.48
C ARG A 144 -40.72 11.30 -11.56
N VAL A 145 -40.69 12.10 -10.52
CA VAL A 145 -39.91 13.33 -10.48
C VAL A 145 -38.71 13.11 -9.57
N GLN A 146 -37.52 13.37 -10.10
CA GLN A 146 -36.27 13.34 -9.37
C GLN A 146 -35.92 14.74 -8.92
N HIS A 147 -35.71 14.94 -7.62
CA HIS A 147 -35.22 16.18 -7.01
C HIS A 147 -33.81 15.93 -6.55
N ILE A 148 -32.85 16.69 -7.05
CA ILE A 148 -31.41 16.40 -6.93
C ILE A 148 -30.71 17.64 -6.39
N ALA A 149 -29.85 17.45 -5.40
CA ALA A 149 -28.87 18.42 -4.93
C ALA A 149 -27.46 17.83 -5.08
N TYR A 150 -26.57 18.63 -5.65
CA TYR A 150 -25.21 18.21 -5.97
C TYR A 150 -24.21 18.57 -4.87
N PHE A 151 -23.16 17.73 -4.78
CA PHE A 151 -21.96 18.01 -4.01
C PHE A 151 -20.72 17.67 -4.85
N SER A 152 -19.52 17.90 -4.33
CA SER A 152 -18.28 17.83 -5.12
C SER A 152 -18.05 16.48 -5.82
N HIS A 153 -18.50 15.37 -5.25
CA HIS A 153 -18.24 14.02 -5.76
C HIS A 153 -19.50 13.26 -6.21
N GLY A 154 -20.65 13.96 -6.25
CA GLY A 154 -21.89 13.30 -6.63
C GLY A 154 -23.13 14.10 -6.29
N LEU A 155 -24.17 13.39 -5.86
CA LEU A 155 -25.47 13.99 -5.61
C LEU A 155 -26.25 13.25 -4.51
N ILE A 156 -27.14 13.98 -3.86
CA ILE A 156 -28.25 13.45 -3.07
C ILE A 156 -29.54 13.71 -3.83
N GLY A 157 -30.36 12.70 -3.91
CA GLY A 157 -31.63 12.83 -4.60
C GLY A 157 -32.79 12.15 -3.86
N MET A 158 -33.97 12.61 -4.22
CA MET A 158 -35.22 11.95 -3.87
C MET A 158 -36.08 11.77 -5.11
N ALA A 159 -36.82 10.69 -5.13
CA ALA A 159 -37.86 10.44 -6.11
C ALA A 159 -39.22 10.60 -5.47
N SER A 160 -40.15 11.22 -6.18
CA SER A 160 -41.56 11.39 -5.79
C SER A 160 -42.49 11.24 -7.01
N PRO A 161 -43.78 10.96 -6.82
CA PRO A 161 -44.72 10.87 -7.95
C PRO A 161 -44.98 12.26 -8.57
N ASP A 162 -44.84 13.32 -7.78
CA ASP A 162 -45.11 14.71 -8.19
C ASP A 162 -43.94 15.62 -7.84
N GLU A 163 -43.92 16.79 -8.50
CA GLU A 163 -42.96 17.83 -8.21
C GLU A 163 -43.16 18.38 -6.77
N GLN A 164 -42.05 18.53 -6.08
CA GLN A 164 -42.08 19.01 -4.70
C GLN A 164 -41.87 20.53 -4.61
N PRO A 165 -42.28 21.15 -3.52
CA PRO A 165 -42.06 22.60 -3.28
C PRO A 165 -40.56 22.95 -3.33
N ALA A 166 -40.23 24.17 -3.75
CA ALA A 166 -38.86 24.68 -3.78
C ALA A 166 -38.11 24.51 -2.44
N ALA A 167 -38.82 24.66 -1.33
CA ALA A 167 -38.26 24.45 0.02
C ALA A 167 -37.68 23.05 0.23
N THR A 168 -38.22 22.03 -0.43
CA THR A 168 -37.68 20.65 -0.41
C THR A 168 -36.31 20.59 -1.08
N LEU A 169 -36.17 21.25 -2.23
CA LEU A 169 -34.92 21.30 -2.96
C LEU A 169 -33.83 22.06 -2.23
N GLU A 170 -34.21 23.19 -1.59
CA GLU A 170 -33.31 23.96 -0.70
C GLU A 170 -32.85 23.13 0.50
N LEU A 171 -33.75 22.34 1.08
CA LEU A 171 -33.40 21.42 2.15
C LEU A 171 -32.41 20.35 1.69
N LEU A 172 -32.65 19.73 0.52
CA LEU A 172 -31.70 18.77 -0.07
C LEU A 172 -30.33 19.39 -0.34
N GLU A 173 -30.28 20.65 -0.80
CA GLU A 173 -29.01 21.39 -1.01
C GLU A 173 -28.23 21.55 0.32
N ARG A 174 -28.90 21.89 1.42
CA ARG A 174 -28.29 22.00 2.74
C ARG A 174 -27.73 20.65 3.23
N PHE A 175 -28.48 19.57 3.03
CA PHE A 175 -28.01 18.23 3.36
C PHE A 175 -26.87 17.75 2.44
N ALA A 176 -26.90 18.10 1.15
CA ALA A 176 -25.81 17.82 0.23
C ALA A 176 -24.52 18.52 0.64
N TYR A 177 -24.61 19.76 1.12
CA TYR A 177 -23.46 20.47 1.66
C TYR A 177 -22.86 19.76 2.89
N VAL A 178 -23.68 19.37 3.85
CA VAL A 178 -23.23 18.63 5.04
C VAL A 178 -22.67 17.26 4.66
N PHE A 179 -23.30 16.57 3.71
CA PHE A 179 -22.80 15.29 3.22
C PHE A 179 -21.46 15.41 2.48
N ASN A 180 -21.23 16.53 1.80
CA ASN A 180 -19.92 16.79 1.19
C ASN A 180 -18.78 16.78 2.23
N LEU A 181 -19.01 17.32 3.42
CA LEU A 181 -18.08 17.25 4.55
C LEU A 181 -17.88 15.80 5.00
N THR A 182 -18.97 15.00 5.03
CA THR A 182 -18.94 13.57 5.34
C THR A 182 -18.07 12.81 4.36
N PHE A 183 -18.26 13.07 3.07
CA PHE A 183 -17.52 12.40 2.02
C PHE A 183 -16.03 12.78 2.01
N THR A 184 -15.72 14.04 2.27
CA THR A 184 -14.33 14.47 2.45
C THR A 184 -13.67 13.71 3.60
N ARG A 185 -14.35 13.63 4.74
CA ARG A 185 -13.85 12.86 5.90
C ARG A 185 -13.66 11.37 5.58
N PHE A 186 -14.60 10.77 4.86
CA PHE A 186 -14.50 9.38 4.38
C PHE A 186 -13.26 9.17 3.52
N ASN A 187 -13.01 10.04 2.54
CA ASN A 187 -11.83 9.96 1.69
C ASN A 187 -10.53 10.12 2.49
N ASP A 188 -10.48 11.08 3.41
CA ASP A 188 -9.32 11.28 4.26
C ASP A 188 -8.99 10.03 5.08
N LEU A 189 -10.03 9.37 5.62
CA LEU A 189 -9.86 8.12 6.36
C LEU A 189 -9.40 6.98 5.46
N GLN A 190 -9.97 6.83 4.26
CA GLN A 190 -9.50 5.81 3.30
C GLN A 190 -8.03 5.98 2.92
N ILE A 191 -7.63 7.22 2.67
CA ILE A 191 -6.24 7.53 2.35
C ILE A 191 -5.33 7.22 3.55
N ALA A 192 -5.74 7.59 4.76
CA ALA A 192 -4.98 7.31 5.97
C ALA A 192 -4.86 5.79 6.24
N GLU A 193 -5.94 5.03 6.07
CA GLU A 193 -5.95 3.57 6.19
C GLU A 193 -5.01 2.91 5.17
N ALA A 194 -5.05 3.35 3.91
CA ALA A 194 -4.16 2.85 2.86
C ALA A 194 -2.68 3.14 3.15
N HIS A 195 -2.37 4.36 3.61
CA HIS A 195 -1.02 4.73 4.01
C HIS A 195 -0.53 3.93 5.22
N ALA A 196 -1.40 3.69 6.21
CA ALA A 196 -1.05 2.89 7.39
C ALA A 196 -0.73 1.44 7.01
N LEU A 197 -1.52 0.84 6.13
CA LEU A 197 -1.28 -0.51 5.61
C LEU A 197 0.03 -0.58 4.82
N GLN A 198 0.30 0.40 3.96
CA GLN A 198 1.55 0.46 3.20
C GLN A 198 2.75 0.60 4.13
N ALA A 199 2.68 1.48 5.14
CA ALA A 199 3.75 1.67 6.11
C ALA A 199 4.04 0.39 6.91
N GLU A 200 3.02 -0.40 7.25
CA GLU A 200 3.20 -1.69 7.91
C GLU A 200 3.94 -2.70 7.01
N GLN A 201 3.56 -2.78 5.74
CA GLN A 201 4.23 -3.63 4.74
C GLN A 201 5.69 -3.21 4.53
N ASP A 202 5.95 -1.92 4.41
CA ASP A 202 7.29 -1.38 4.26
C ASP A 202 8.17 -1.69 5.49
N LEU A 203 7.60 -1.59 6.70
CA LEU A 203 8.30 -1.93 7.94
C LEU A 203 8.72 -3.41 7.98
N ILE A 204 7.85 -4.31 7.53
CA ILE A 204 8.16 -5.75 7.43
C ILE A 204 9.30 -5.96 6.44
N ALA A 205 9.21 -5.38 5.25
CA ALA A 205 10.23 -5.50 4.20
C ALA A 205 11.59 -4.95 4.65
N ILE A 206 11.60 -3.81 5.36
CA ILE A 206 12.83 -3.22 5.91
C ILE A 206 13.46 -4.13 6.97
N LYS A 207 12.65 -4.74 7.86
CA LYS A 207 13.16 -5.68 8.86
C LYS A 207 13.81 -6.91 8.22
N GLU A 208 13.18 -7.49 7.21
CA GLU A 208 13.73 -8.62 6.47
C GLU A 208 15.01 -8.26 5.71
N ALA A 209 15.04 -7.11 5.05
CA ALA A 209 16.23 -6.64 4.36
C ALA A 209 17.39 -6.38 5.33
N LYS A 210 17.11 -5.78 6.49
CA LYS A 210 18.10 -5.57 7.55
C LYS A 210 18.68 -6.89 8.03
N GLN A 211 17.84 -7.88 8.32
CA GLN A 211 18.29 -9.19 8.79
C GLN A 211 19.20 -9.88 7.76
N LYS A 212 18.83 -9.85 6.47
CA LYS A 212 19.65 -10.39 5.39
C LYS A 212 21.00 -9.67 5.27
N ALA A 213 20.99 -8.34 5.39
CA ALA A 213 22.22 -7.56 5.34
C ALA A 213 23.16 -7.87 6.54
N GLU A 214 22.62 -8.04 7.74
CA GLU A 214 23.39 -8.43 8.92
C GLU A 214 23.99 -9.84 8.78
N GLN A 215 23.24 -10.79 8.23
CA GLN A 215 23.75 -12.13 7.92
C GLN A 215 24.88 -12.08 6.89
N ALA A 216 24.67 -11.39 5.77
CA ALA A 216 25.69 -11.24 4.72
C ALA A 216 26.96 -10.54 5.24
N LEU A 217 26.82 -9.56 6.11
CA LEU A 217 27.97 -8.90 6.75
C LEU A 217 28.75 -9.87 7.63
N THR A 218 28.05 -10.70 8.40
CA THR A 218 28.69 -11.72 9.27
C THR A 218 29.45 -12.76 8.44
N GLU A 219 28.85 -13.24 7.34
CA GLU A 219 29.50 -14.20 6.42
C GLU A 219 30.71 -13.56 5.73
N LEU A 220 30.58 -12.31 5.30
CA LEU A 220 31.69 -11.59 4.67
C LEU A 220 32.88 -11.44 5.64
N GLN A 221 32.61 -11.04 6.90
CA GLN A 221 33.65 -10.92 7.92
C GLN A 221 34.33 -12.26 8.21
N ALA A 222 33.56 -13.35 8.28
CA ALA A 222 34.13 -14.71 8.46
C ALA A 222 35.03 -15.11 7.28
N THR A 223 34.56 -14.90 6.06
CA THR A 223 35.31 -15.19 4.83
C THR A 223 36.59 -14.36 4.73
N GLN A 224 36.50 -13.07 5.03
CA GLN A 224 37.65 -12.17 5.05
C GLN A 224 38.72 -12.65 6.06
N LYS A 225 38.30 -13.07 7.26
CA LYS A 225 39.20 -13.62 8.26
C LYS A 225 39.90 -14.90 7.78
N GLN A 226 39.16 -15.79 7.12
CA GLN A 226 39.73 -17.02 6.53
C GLN A 226 40.74 -16.71 5.42
N LEU A 227 40.42 -15.76 4.52
CA LEU A 227 41.33 -15.33 3.46
C LEU A 227 42.64 -14.79 4.03
N VAL A 228 42.57 -13.89 5.00
CA VAL A 228 43.76 -13.33 5.66
C VAL A 228 44.60 -14.42 6.33
N GLN A 229 43.95 -15.40 6.95
CA GLN A 229 44.67 -16.52 7.59
C GLN A 229 45.30 -17.41 6.54
N SER A 230 44.60 -17.73 5.44
CA SER A 230 45.13 -18.53 4.31
C SER A 230 46.32 -17.83 3.64
N GLU A 231 46.24 -16.52 3.42
CA GLU A 231 47.33 -15.74 2.84
C GLU A 231 48.59 -15.74 3.74
N LYS A 232 48.40 -15.57 5.07
CA LYS A 232 49.48 -15.68 6.04
C LYS A 232 50.13 -17.09 6.02
N MET A 233 49.34 -18.16 5.93
CA MET A 233 49.84 -19.52 5.86
C MET A 233 50.58 -19.78 4.54
N ALA A 234 50.07 -19.27 3.44
CA ALA A 234 50.76 -19.39 2.16
C ALA A 234 52.10 -18.67 2.14
N SER A 235 52.12 -17.44 2.64
CA SER A 235 53.37 -16.65 2.79
C SER A 235 54.38 -17.31 3.74
N LEU A 236 53.91 -17.85 4.86
CA LEU A 236 54.75 -18.60 5.78
C LEU A 236 55.30 -19.90 5.14
N GLY A 237 54.46 -20.60 4.36
CA GLY A 237 54.88 -21.80 3.62
C GLY A 237 55.98 -21.52 2.60
N GLU A 238 55.81 -20.44 1.83
CA GLU A 238 56.82 -20.00 0.85
C GLU A 238 58.12 -19.58 1.51
N LEU A 239 58.06 -18.83 2.61
CA LEU A 239 59.23 -18.43 3.37
C LEU A 239 59.94 -19.65 3.97
N THR A 240 59.17 -20.59 4.56
CA THR A 240 59.72 -21.80 5.18
C THR A 240 60.40 -22.71 4.10
N ALA A 241 59.82 -22.83 2.93
CA ALA A 241 60.45 -23.58 1.83
C ALA A 241 61.74 -22.92 1.33
N GLY A 242 61.74 -21.58 1.25
CA GLY A 242 62.98 -20.82 0.93
C GLY A 242 64.09 -21.02 1.97
N ILE A 243 63.75 -20.88 3.25
CA ILE A 243 64.71 -21.11 4.33
C ILE A 243 65.21 -22.59 4.34
N ALA A 244 64.31 -23.53 4.18
CA ALA A 244 64.70 -24.94 4.12
C ALA A 244 65.72 -25.21 3.01
N HIS A 245 65.49 -24.64 1.82
CA HIS A 245 66.41 -24.77 0.68
C HIS A 245 67.78 -24.09 0.96
N GLU A 246 67.78 -22.92 1.59
CA GLU A 246 69.00 -22.19 1.99
C GLU A 246 69.79 -22.93 3.06
N ILE A 247 69.12 -23.65 3.99
CA ILE A 247 69.76 -24.48 4.99
C ILE A 247 70.29 -25.81 4.40
N GLN A 248 69.53 -26.41 3.48
CA GLN A 248 69.95 -27.65 2.81
C GLN A 248 71.28 -27.50 2.03
N ASN A 249 71.48 -26.35 1.39
CA ASN A 249 72.65 -26.12 0.58
C ASN A 249 73.97 -26.24 1.37
N PRO A 250 74.18 -25.53 2.50
CA PRO A 250 75.37 -25.67 3.33
C PRO A 250 75.46 -27.03 4.01
N LEU A 251 74.33 -27.67 4.38
CA LEU A 251 74.33 -29.03 4.93
C LEU A 251 74.79 -30.08 3.90
N ASN A 252 74.35 -29.98 2.71
CA ASN A 252 74.81 -30.86 1.61
C ASN A 252 76.31 -30.68 1.37
N PHE A 253 76.77 -29.41 1.44
CA PHE A 253 78.18 -29.11 1.30
C PHE A 253 79.00 -29.76 2.41
N VAL A 254 78.56 -29.60 3.69
CA VAL A 254 79.21 -30.22 4.85
C VAL A 254 79.19 -31.74 4.79
N ASN A 255 78.07 -32.35 4.36
CA ASN A 255 77.95 -33.81 4.21
C ASN A 255 78.90 -34.34 3.13
N ASN A 256 78.90 -33.74 1.95
CA ASN A 256 79.82 -34.14 0.85
C ASN A 256 81.27 -33.99 1.27
N PHE A 257 81.57 -32.87 1.95
CA PHE A 257 82.92 -32.66 2.44
C PHE A 257 83.37 -33.74 3.48
N SER A 258 82.45 -34.09 4.38
CA SER A 258 82.69 -35.13 5.39
C SER A 258 82.90 -36.52 4.76
N GLU A 259 82.14 -36.80 3.69
CA GLU A 259 82.21 -38.08 2.97
C GLU A 259 83.53 -38.18 2.23
N VAL A 260 83.96 -37.18 1.50
CA VAL A 260 85.22 -37.11 0.81
C VAL A 260 86.40 -37.19 1.84
N SER A 261 86.30 -36.50 2.93
CA SER A 261 87.31 -36.53 4.01
C SER A 261 87.44 -37.92 4.62
N LYS A 262 86.34 -38.67 4.76
CA LYS A 262 86.37 -40.07 5.26
C LYS A 262 87.01 -41.02 4.25
N GLU A 263 86.67 -40.86 2.98
CA GLU A 263 87.28 -41.66 1.92
C GLU A 263 88.80 -41.48 1.86
N LEU A 264 89.25 -40.20 1.90
CA LEU A 264 90.68 -39.88 1.91
C LEU A 264 91.40 -40.41 3.16
N LEU A 265 90.76 -40.41 4.32
CA LEU A 265 91.33 -41.02 5.55
C LEU A 265 91.42 -42.52 5.49
N GLU A 266 90.45 -43.19 4.81
CA GLU A 266 90.50 -44.65 4.59
C GLU A 266 91.59 -45.00 3.59
N GLU A 267 91.78 -44.30 2.50
CA GLU A 267 92.89 -44.45 1.57
C GLU A 267 94.26 -44.22 2.21
N MET A 268 94.39 -43.18 3.01
CA MET A 268 95.57 -42.89 3.79
C MET A 268 95.92 -44.07 4.75
N ARG A 269 94.89 -44.63 5.43
CA ARG A 269 95.07 -45.79 6.28
C ARG A 269 95.61 -47.06 5.48
N GLU A 270 95.02 -47.29 4.36
CA GLU A 270 95.43 -48.36 3.49
C GLU A 270 96.90 -48.24 2.95
N ALA A 271 97.29 -47.03 2.57
CA ALA A 271 98.62 -46.73 2.14
C ALA A 271 99.61 -46.95 3.27
N ILE A 272 99.31 -46.55 4.52
CA ILE A 272 100.14 -46.83 5.69
C ILE A 272 100.27 -48.30 6.00
N GLU A 273 99.17 -49.09 5.90
CA GLU A 273 99.19 -50.53 6.13
C GLU A 273 100.01 -51.32 5.02
N LYS A 274 100.04 -50.73 3.81
CA LYS A 274 100.92 -51.28 2.75
C LYS A 274 102.38 -50.88 2.81
N GLY A 275 102.73 -49.94 3.80
CA GLY A 275 104.05 -49.44 3.96
C GLY A 275 104.50 -48.32 2.98
N ASP A 276 103.56 -47.82 2.21
CA ASP A 276 103.79 -46.74 1.23
C ASP A 276 103.60 -45.37 1.93
N ASN A 277 104.67 -44.92 2.53
CA ASN A 277 104.72 -43.73 3.26
C ASN A 277 104.68 -42.41 2.42
N GLU A 278 104.99 -42.55 1.09
CA GLU A 278 104.96 -41.42 0.16
C GLU A 278 103.55 -41.14 -0.26
N GLU A 279 102.77 -42.15 -0.64
CA GLU A 279 101.33 -42.09 -1.00
C GLU A 279 100.50 -41.59 0.23
N ALA A 280 100.77 -42.12 1.40
CA ALA A 280 100.14 -41.69 2.68
C ALA A 280 100.37 -40.18 2.96
N ARG A 281 101.52 -39.68 2.56
CA ARG A 281 101.86 -38.23 2.77
C ARG A 281 101.23 -37.36 1.75
N GLU A 282 101.05 -37.79 0.46
CA GLU A 282 100.33 -37.05 -0.57
C GLU A 282 98.83 -36.96 -0.20
N ILE A 283 98.19 -38.02 0.21
CA ILE A 283 96.81 -38.05 0.65
C ILE A 283 96.62 -37.15 1.86
N MET A 284 97.54 -37.12 2.84
CA MET A 284 97.52 -36.25 3.97
C MET A 284 97.57 -34.77 3.57
N GLU A 285 98.39 -34.43 2.57
CA GLU A 285 98.44 -33.04 2.06
C GLU A 285 97.15 -32.64 1.36
N ASP A 286 96.51 -33.56 0.63
CA ASP A 286 95.20 -33.36 -0.02
C ASP A 286 94.08 -33.20 1.04
N VAL A 287 94.05 -33.95 2.12
CA VAL A 287 93.11 -33.80 3.25
C VAL A 287 93.25 -32.40 3.84
N ILE A 288 94.55 -31.96 4.06
CA ILE A 288 94.81 -30.65 4.64
C ILE A 288 94.38 -29.50 3.67
N ARG A 289 94.65 -29.68 2.36
CA ARG A 289 94.29 -28.70 1.34
C ARG A 289 92.76 -28.59 1.12
N ASN A 290 92.04 -29.68 1.32
CA ASN A 290 90.59 -29.67 1.26
C ASN A 290 89.92 -29.24 2.49
N GLN A 291 90.64 -29.00 3.59
CA GLN A 291 90.09 -28.44 4.88
C GLN A 291 90.14 -26.88 4.91
N ILE A 292 90.66 -26.21 3.92
CA ILE A 292 90.70 -24.76 3.80
C ILE A 292 89.71 -24.32 2.75
#